data_d3eabd1a90e982043fa879646c60badd
#
_entry.id   d3eabd1a90e982043fa879646c60badd
#
_cell.length_a   1.000
_cell.length_b   1.000
_cell.length_c   1.000
_cell.angle_alpha   90.00
_cell.angle_beta   90.00
_cell.angle_gamma   90.00
#
_symmetry.space_group_name_H-M   'P 1'
#
loop_
_entity.id
_entity.type
_entity.pdbx_description
1 polymer ?
#
loop_
_entity_poly.entity_id
_entity_poly.type
_entity_poly.pdbx_seq_one_letter_code
_entity_poly.pdbx_strand_id
1 'polypeptide(L)'
;MGTESQQLHELERNHCINKFDPKTLSPAHQEMVELSRQWLDQMVVGLNLCPFSHSVIAQGQVHYAVCDATTDAQLKQFYVTELERLLSADENDIATSLLMFSSGLELFDDYLDLLDWFQQLLEQAQLTEHVQLASFHPQYQFEGMPFEDLSHFTNRSPYPTIHLLRQAQMTKALAHVADPEQIFADNIETLNKLGRQKVESLCPWGK
;
A
#
# COMPACT_ATOMS: atom_id res chain seq x y z
N MET A 1 30.35 -30.74 -11.67
CA MET A 1 30.27 -29.26 -11.80
C MET A 1 28.81 -28.78 -11.88
N GLY A 2 27.97 -29.17 -10.95
CA GLY A 2 26.53 -28.83 -10.97
C GLY A 2 25.97 -28.44 -9.62
N THR A 3 26.76 -28.52 -8.55
CA THR A 3 26.27 -28.39 -7.18
C THR A 3 26.43 -26.98 -6.57
N GLU A 4 27.44 -26.22 -6.96
CA GLU A 4 27.67 -24.88 -6.43
C GLU A 4 26.69 -23.83 -6.99
N SER A 5 26.35 -23.91 -8.29
CA SER A 5 25.40 -22.97 -8.89
C SER A 5 23.97 -23.23 -8.41
N GLN A 6 23.60 -24.47 -8.11
CA GLN A 6 22.29 -24.78 -7.50
C GLN A 6 22.20 -24.36 -6.02
N GLN A 7 23.30 -24.50 -5.26
CA GLN A 7 23.37 -24.04 -3.88
C GLN A 7 23.38 -22.50 -3.76
N LEU A 8 24.02 -21.80 -4.69
CA LEU A 8 23.96 -20.33 -4.77
C LEU A 8 22.54 -19.86 -5.10
N HIS A 9 21.86 -20.48 -6.06
CA HIS A 9 20.47 -20.18 -6.39
C HIS A 9 19.47 -20.55 -5.27
N GLU A 10 19.79 -21.53 -4.45
CA GLU A 10 18.98 -21.90 -3.27
C GLU A 10 19.25 -20.98 -2.08
N LEU A 11 20.49 -20.53 -1.89
CA LEU A 11 20.85 -19.52 -0.88
C LEU A 11 20.29 -18.14 -1.23
N GLU A 12 20.31 -17.75 -2.51
CA GLU A 12 19.68 -16.51 -2.97
C GLU A 12 18.14 -16.57 -2.84
N ARG A 13 17.49 -17.68 -3.16
CA ARG A 13 16.05 -17.88 -2.92
C ARG A 13 15.67 -17.88 -1.44
N ASN A 14 16.48 -18.48 -0.58
CA ASN A 14 16.24 -18.48 0.88
C ASN A 14 16.55 -17.13 1.54
N HIS A 15 17.33 -16.24 0.91
CA HIS A 15 17.59 -14.89 1.41
C HIS A 15 16.45 -13.90 1.05
N CYS A 16 15.64 -14.21 0.05
CA CYS A 16 14.52 -13.35 -0.37
C CYS A 16 13.18 -13.64 0.32
N ILE A 17 13.06 -14.72 1.09
CA ILE A 17 11.81 -15.10 1.78
C ILE A 17 11.95 -14.90 3.30
N ASN A 18 12.51 -13.79 3.74
CA ASN A 18 12.34 -13.43 5.13
C ASN A 18 10.92 -12.84 5.29
N LYS A 19 10.04 -13.59 5.98
CA LYS A 19 8.81 -13.04 6.54
C LYS A 19 9.19 -11.73 7.23
N PHE A 20 8.52 -10.66 6.88
CA PHE A 20 8.69 -9.37 7.49
C PHE A 20 8.69 -9.53 9.02
N ASP A 21 9.86 -9.34 9.65
CA ASP A 21 9.98 -9.31 11.11
C ASP A 21 10.08 -7.84 11.55
N PRO A 22 9.01 -7.27 12.13
CA PRO A 22 9.01 -5.89 12.59
C PRO A 22 10.15 -5.57 13.58
N LYS A 23 10.65 -6.57 14.28
CA LYS A 23 11.72 -6.41 15.28
C LYS A 23 13.09 -6.09 14.68
N THR A 24 13.27 -6.30 13.37
CA THR A 24 14.52 -5.96 12.66
C THR A 24 14.55 -4.50 12.20
N LEU A 25 13.41 -3.80 12.29
CA LEU A 25 13.29 -2.39 11.90
C LEU A 25 13.85 -1.45 12.97
N SER A 26 14.26 -0.25 12.54
CA SER A 26 14.54 0.85 13.46
C SER A 26 13.29 1.22 14.29
N PRO A 27 13.43 1.81 15.48
CA PRO A 27 12.28 2.24 16.29
C PRO A 27 11.31 3.15 15.51
N ALA A 28 11.84 4.07 14.69
CA ALA A 28 11.02 4.96 13.85
C ALA A 28 10.23 4.18 12.80
N HIS A 29 10.84 3.20 12.15
CA HIS A 29 10.14 2.35 11.18
C HIS A 29 9.09 1.45 11.84
N GLN A 30 9.37 0.97 13.06
CA GLN A 30 8.36 0.22 13.84
C GLN A 30 7.12 1.07 14.13
N GLU A 31 7.33 2.34 14.51
CA GLU A 31 6.24 3.29 14.72
C GLU A 31 5.44 3.54 13.43
N MET A 32 6.11 3.72 12.30
CA MET A 32 5.45 3.89 10.99
C MET A 32 4.56 2.70 10.65
N VAL A 33 5.07 1.49 10.83
CA VAL A 33 4.31 0.25 10.59
C VAL A 33 3.12 0.15 11.53
N GLU A 34 3.31 0.46 12.82
CA GLU A 34 2.25 0.38 13.81
C GLU A 34 1.12 1.39 13.55
N LEU A 35 1.46 2.64 13.22
CA LEU A 35 0.46 3.66 12.85
C LEU A 35 -0.29 3.26 11.56
N SER A 36 0.41 2.68 10.60
CA SER A 36 -0.23 2.20 9.36
C SER A 36 -1.15 1.01 9.61
N ARG A 37 -0.81 0.11 10.53
CA ARG A 37 -1.71 -0.96 10.99
C ARG A 37 -2.97 -0.42 11.66
N GLN A 38 -2.80 0.55 12.57
CA GLN A 38 -3.93 1.20 13.24
C GLN A 38 -4.85 1.90 12.24
N TRP A 39 -4.27 2.56 11.22
CA TRP A 39 -5.05 3.14 10.13
C TRP A 39 -5.84 2.08 9.36
N LEU A 40 -5.19 0.98 8.95
CA LEU A 40 -5.88 -0.12 8.27
C LEU A 40 -7.04 -0.67 9.12
N ASP A 41 -6.79 -0.93 10.41
CA ASP A 41 -7.79 -1.50 11.31
C ASP A 41 -8.96 -0.55 11.57
N GLN A 42 -8.68 0.73 11.81
CA GLN A 42 -9.71 1.70 12.23
C GLN A 42 -10.46 2.31 11.05
N MET A 43 -9.76 2.64 9.98
CA MET A 43 -10.35 3.28 8.80
C MET A 43 -10.75 2.24 7.76
N VAL A 44 -9.79 1.48 7.23
CA VAL A 44 -10.03 0.65 6.04
C VAL A 44 -10.95 -0.52 6.37
N VAL A 45 -10.64 -1.28 7.42
CA VAL A 45 -11.45 -2.41 7.89
C VAL A 45 -12.64 -1.94 8.72
N GLY A 46 -12.39 -1.05 9.68
CA GLY A 46 -13.41 -0.60 10.63
C GLY A 46 -14.59 0.10 9.97
N LEU A 47 -14.37 0.79 8.87
CA LEU A 47 -15.41 1.44 8.06
C LEU A 47 -15.79 0.64 6.80
N ASN A 48 -15.19 -0.54 6.61
CA ASN A 48 -15.39 -1.40 5.43
C ASN A 48 -15.17 -0.68 4.09
N LEU A 49 -14.11 0.17 4.01
CA LEU A 49 -13.81 0.96 2.82
C LEU A 49 -13.27 0.12 1.65
N CYS A 50 -12.75 -1.07 1.93
CA CYS A 50 -12.18 -1.96 0.92
C CYS A 50 -12.63 -3.41 1.16
N PRO A 51 -13.38 -4.05 0.25
CA PRO A 51 -13.85 -5.43 0.44
C PRO A 51 -12.73 -6.46 0.49
N PHE A 52 -11.55 -6.12 -0.03
CA PHE A 52 -10.36 -6.97 -0.05
C PHE A 52 -9.62 -6.98 1.30
N SER A 53 -9.70 -5.90 2.07
CA SER A 53 -8.82 -5.66 3.23
C SER A 53 -9.01 -6.64 4.38
N HIS A 54 -10.26 -6.97 4.74
CA HIS A 54 -10.57 -7.71 5.95
C HIS A 54 -9.87 -9.08 6.01
N SER A 55 -9.97 -9.89 4.94
CA SER A 55 -9.37 -11.23 4.91
C SER A 55 -7.85 -11.17 4.90
N VAL A 56 -7.27 -10.27 4.13
CA VAL A 56 -5.82 -10.11 3.98
C VAL A 56 -5.17 -9.65 5.29
N ILE A 57 -5.80 -8.71 5.99
CA ILE A 57 -5.31 -8.21 7.29
C ILE A 57 -5.45 -9.28 8.37
N ALA A 58 -6.60 -9.95 8.44
CA ALA A 58 -6.84 -11.02 9.42
C ALA A 58 -5.89 -12.21 9.27
N GLN A 59 -5.42 -12.49 8.06
CA GLN A 59 -4.46 -13.55 7.75
C GLN A 59 -3.00 -13.11 7.85
N GLY A 60 -2.73 -11.82 8.14
CA GLY A 60 -1.38 -11.29 8.24
C GLY A 60 -0.62 -11.27 6.93
N GLN A 61 -1.30 -11.13 5.79
CA GLN A 61 -0.74 -11.21 4.43
C GLN A 61 -0.36 -9.84 3.86
N VAL A 62 -0.32 -8.80 4.69
CA VAL A 62 0.15 -7.46 4.32
C VAL A 62 1.65 -7.35 4.58
N HIS A 63 2.42 -7.08 3.53
CA HIS A 63 3.82 -6.72 3.68
C HIS A 63 3.96 -5.20 3.86
N TYR A 64 4.78 -4.79 4.83
CA TYR A 64 5.06 -3.39 5.14
C TYR A 64 6.52 -3.09 4.82
N ALA A 65 6.79 -2.20 3.88
CA ALA A 65 8.13 -1.77 3.52
C ALA A 65 8.28 -0.27 3.78
N VAL A 66 9.36 0.12 4.47
CA VAL A 66 9.67 1.54 4.74
C VAL A 66 10.85 1.96 3.88
N CYS A 67 10.69 3.08 3.19
CA CYS A 67 11.67 3.68 2.31
C CYS A 67 12.25 4.96 2.92
N ASP A 68 13.56 4.98 3.14
CA ASP A 68 14.34 6.17 3.52
C ASP A 68 15.14 6.74 2.34
N ALA A 69 14.86 6.27 1.11
CA ALA A 69 15.57 6.69 -0.08
C ALA A 69 15.29 8.17 -0.39
N THR A 70 16.35 8.89 -0.75
CA THR A 70 16.27 10.32 -1.09
C THR A 70 16.77 10.62 -2.51
N THR A 71 17.21 9.59 -3.25
CA THR A 71 17.66 9.74 -4.65
C THR A 71 16.84 8.84 -5.57
N ASP A 72 16.66 9.26 -6.80
CA ASP A 72 15.90 8.51 -7.82
C ASP A 72 16.42 7.08 -7.99
N ALA A 73 17.74 6.90 -7.97
CA ALA A 73 18.35 5.58 -8.11
C ALA A 73 17.98 4.64 -6.93
N GLN A 74 17.96 5.17 -5.71
CA GLN A 74 17.56 4.43 -4.50
C GLN A 74 16.05 4.16 -4.48
N LEU A 75 15.22 5.15 -4.84
CA LEU A 75 13.77 5.01 -4.96
C LEU A 75 13.40 3.93 -5.98
N LYS A 76 14.03 3.96 -7.16
CA LYS A 76 13.84 2.93 -8.19
C LYS A 76 14.27 1.55 -7.69
N GLN A 77 15.44 1.44 -7.05
CA GLN A 77 15.92 0.16 -6.51
C GLN A 77 14.97 -0.38 -5.45
N PHE A 78 14.51 0.45 -4.53
CA PHE A 78 13.52 0.07 -3.52
C PHE A 78 12.24 -0.47 -4.17
N TYR A 79 11.66 0.31 -5.11
CA TYR A 79 10.43 -0.08 -5.80
C TYR A 79 10.56 -1.42 -6.54
N VAL A 80 11.64 -1.59 -7.33
CA VAL A 80 11.89 -2.83 -8.07
C VAL A 80 12.05 -4.02 -7.11
N THR A 81 12.78 -3.83 -6.01
CA THR A 81 12.97 -4.88 -5.00
C THR A 81 11.65 -5.32 -4.37
N GLU A 82 10.78 -4.38 -4.02
CA GLU A 82 9.49 -4.69 -3.40
C GLU A 82 8.48 -5.27 -4.41
N LEU A 83 8.55 -4.84 -5.67
CA LEU A 83 7.77 -5.42 -6.76
C LEU A 83 8.18 -6.88 -7.02
N GLU A 84 9.49 -7.16 -7.10
CA GLU A 84 10.01 -8.52 -7.22
C GLU A 84 9.64 -9.39 -6.01
N ARG A 85 9.71 -8.84 -4.81
CA ARG A 85 9.27 -9.52 -3.58
C ARG A 85 7.80 -9.92 -3.67
N LEU A 86 6.91 -8.98 -4.03
CA LEU A 86 5.50 -9.27 -4.17
C LEU A 86 5.28 -10.37 -5.21
N LEU A 87 5.88 -10.27 -6.40
CA LEU A 87 5.66 -11.19 -7.51
C LEU A 87 6.23 -12.60 -7.24
N SER A 88 7.33 -12.72 -6.50
CA SER A 88 7.99 -14.00 -6.18
C SER A 88 7.39 -14.72 -4.97
N ALA A 89 6.74 -13.99 -4.06
CA ALA A 89 6.11 -14.58 -2.88
C ALA A 89 4.84 -15.34 -3.23
N ASP A 90 4.52 -16.39 -2.43
CA ASP A 90 3.20 -17.02 -2.45
C ASP A 90 2.11 -16.01 -2.05
N GLU A 91 0.97 -16.03 -2.75
CA GLU A 91 -0.14 -15.09 -2.47
C GLU A 91 -0.74 -15.29 -1.07
N ASN A 92 -0.56 -16.45 -0.45
CA ASN A 92 -0.98 -16.72 0.93
C ASN A 92 0.03 -16.21 1.97
N ASP A 93 1.26 -15.90 1.57
CA ASP A 93 2.26 -15.29 2.45
C ASP A 93 2.24 -13.76 2.32
N ILE A 94 2.26 -13.24 1.08
CA ILE A 94 2.17 -11.81 0.77
C ILE A 94 1.09 -11.59 -0.29
N ALA A 95 -0.08 -11.18 0.15
CA ALA A 95 -1.18 -10.82 -0.74
C ALA A 95 -0.98 -9.43 -1.33
N THR A 96 -0.40 -8.51 -0.55
CA THR A 96 -0.25 -7.11 -0.91
C THR A 96 0.89 -6.45 -0.16
N SER A 97 1.43 -5.33 -0.68
CA SER A 97 2.54 -4.60 -0.07
C SER A 97 2.23 -3.12 0.06
N LEU A 98 2.47 -2.55 1.25
CA LEU A 98 2.41 -1.11 1.52
C LEU A 98 3.84 -0.55 1.52
N LEU A 99 4.15 0.29 0.55
CA LEU A 99 5.42 0.99 0.43
C LEU A 99 5.27 2.37 1.06
N MET A 100 5.79 2.53 2.28
CA MET A 100 5.68 3.75 3.07
C MET A 100 6.97 4.57 2.96
N PHE A 101 6.87 5.87 2.76
CA PHE A 101 8.01 6.77 2.61
C PHE A 101 8.15 7.61 3.88
N SER A 102 9.37 7.58 4.45
CA SER A 102 9.67 8.22 5.74
C SER A 102 9.92 9.73 5.61
N SER A 103 10.32 10.19 4.43
CA SER A 103 10.66 11.60 4.16
C SER A 103 10.69 11.91 2.67
N GLY A 104 10.66 13.22 2.34
CA GLY A 104 10.87 13.74 0.99
C GLY A 104 9.62 13.73 0.11
N LEU A 105 8.48 13.31 0.64
CA LEU A 105 7.20 13.26 -0.07
C LEU A 105 6.07 13.88 0.78
N GLU A 106 6.40 14.91 1.56
CA GLU A 106 5.44 15.62 2.41
C GLU A 106 4.45 16.45 1.58
N LEU A 107 4.89 16.92 0.40
CA LEU A 107 4.01 17.60 -0.55
C LEU A 107 3.30 16.56 -1.42
N PHE A 108 2.00 16.75 -1.58
CA PHE A 108 1.17 15.80 -2.34
C PHE A 108 1.56 15.78 -3.84
N ASP A 109 1.97 16.91 -4.41
CA ASP A 109 2.42 16.99 -5.81
C ASP A 109 3.70 16.19 -6.05
N ASP A 110 4.71 16.28 -5.15
CA ASP A 110 5.94 15.50 -5.24
C ASP A 110 5.65 13.98 -5.15
N TYR A 111 4.68 13.62 -4.33
CA TYR A 111 4.21 12.24 -4.20
C TYR A 111 3.50 11.76 -5.49
N LEU A 112 2.70 12.60 -6.13
CA LEU A 112 2.05 12.26 -7.40
C LEU A 112 3.07 12.06 -8.52
N ASP A 113 4.11 12.89 -8.59
CA ASP A 113 5.22 12.72 -9.55
C ASP A 113 5.93 11.37 -9.35
N LEU A 114 6.17 10.96 -8.10
CA LEU A 114 6.74 9.64 -7.81
C LEU A 114 5.79 8.50 -8.21
N LEU A 115 4.50 8.62 -7.91
CA LEU A 115 3.49 7.63 -8.28
C LEU A 115 3.44 7.43 -9.80
N ASP A 116 3.40 8.52 -10.56
CA ASP A 116 3.42 8.49 -12.02
C ASP A 116 4.69 7.82 -12.56
N TRP A 117 5.84 8.13 -11.98
CA TRP A 117 7.08 7.48 -12.36
C TRP A 117 7.06 5.97 -12.08
N PHE A 118 6.57 5.54 -10.92
CA PHE A 118 6.45 4.12 -10.60
C PHE A 118 5.43 3.41 -11.50
N GLN A 119 4.34 4.08 -11.87
CA GLN A 119 3.39 3.56 -12.85
C GLN A 119 4.06 3.35 -14.23
N GLN A 120 4.86 4.32 -14.69
CA GLN A 120 5.62 4.19 -15.93
C GLN A 120 6.63 3.02 -15.89
N LEU A 121 7.30 2.81 -14.74
CA LEU A 121 8.21 1.67 -14.58
C LEU A 121 7.46 0.32 -14.64
N LEU A 122 6.27 0.26 -14.06
CA LEU A 122 5.40 -0.92 -14.11
C LEU A 122 4.97 -1.25 -15.54
N GLU A 123 4.59 -0.22 -16.31
CA GLU A 123 4.24 -0.33 -17.73
C GLU A 123 5.41 -0.80 -18.59
N GLN A 124 6.59 -0.18 -18.41
CA GLN A 124 7.82 -0.58 -19.12
C GLN A 124 8.21 -2.03 -18.83
N ALA A 125 7.97 -2.51 -17.62
CA ALA A 125 8.18 -3.88 -17.22
C ALA A 125 7.08 -4.85 -17.73
N GLN A 126 6.00 -4.34 -18.33
CA GLN A 126 4.82 -5.09 -18.80
C GLN A 126 4.13 -5.88 -17.66
N LEU A 127 4.07 -5.30 -16.46
CA LEU A 127 3.53 -5.93 -15.24
C LEU A 127 2.14 -5.42 -14.84
N THR A 128 1.52 -4.55 -15.62
CA THR A 128 0.20 -3.95 -15.34
C THR A 128 -0.94 -4.98 -15.26
N GLU A 129 -0.81 -6.12 -15.96
CA GLU A 129 -1.75 -7.23 -15.86
C GLU A 129 -1.60 -8.04 -14.55
N HIS A 130 -0.49 -7.85 -13.82
CA HIS A 130 -0.17 -8.58 -12.60
C HIS A 130 -0.32 -7.73 -11.35
N VAL A 131 0.04 -6.45 -11.42
CA VAL A 131 0.06 -5.52 -10.29
C VAL A 131 -0.62 -4.22 -10.65
N GLN A 132 -1.39 -3.70 -9.70
CA GLN A 132 -1.99 -2.37 -9.71
C GLN A 132 -1.42 -1.54 -8.57
N LEU A 133 -1.22 -0.24 -8.80
CA LEU A 133 -0.86 0.71 -7.77
C LEU A 133 -2.13 1.39 -7.24
N ALA A 134 -2.21 1.54 -5.91
CA ALA A 134 -3.15 2.44 -5.27
C ALA A 134 -2.37 3.44 -4.41
N SER A 135 -2.92 4.65 -4.26
CA SER A 135 -2.23 5.79 -3.69
C SER A 135 -2.89 6.27 -2.40
N PHE A 136 -2.06 6.52 -1.37
CA PHE A 136 -2.50 7.07 -0.08
C PHE A 136 -1.49 8.11 0.39
N HIS A 137 -1.99 9.25 0.91
CA HIS A 137 -1.14 10.33 1.37
C HIS A 137 -1.79 11.09 2.53
N PRO A 138 -1.05 11.61 3.52
CA PRO A 138 -1.65 12.40 4.61
C PRO A 138 -2.49 13.59 4.12
N GLN A 139 -2.08 14.22 3.03
CA GLN A 139 -2.76 15.36 2.41
C GLN A 139 -3.51 14.99 1.14
N TYR A 140 -3.97 13.73 1.01
CA TYR A 140 -4.66 13.29 -0.20
C TYR A 140 -5.85 14.17 -0.54
N GLN A 141 -5.95 14.53 -1.82
CA GLN A 141 -7.05 15.35 -2.36
C GLN A 141 -7.45 14.81 -3.73
N PHE A 142 -8.72 14.51 -3.91
CA PHE A 142 -9.27 14.18 -5.22
C PHE A 142 -9.40 15.43 -6.07
N GLU A 143 -9.00 15.33 -7.34
CA GLU A 143 -9.13 16.40 -8.29
C GLU A 143 -10.60 16.86 -8.43
N GLY A 144 -10.81 18.17 -8.52
CA GLY A 144 -12.15 18.76 -8.67
C GLY A 144 -13.02 18.77 -7.42
N MET A 145 -12.56 18.15 -6.30
CA MET A 145 -13.30 18.18 -5.03
C MET A 145 -12.84 19.32 -4.14
N PRO A 146 -13.75 19.97 -3.37
CA PRO A 146 -13.37 20.98 -2.40
C PRO A 146 -12.38 20.43 -1.37
N PHE A 147 -11.44 21.28 -0.90
CA PHE A 147 -10.42 20.89 0.08
C PHE A 147 -11.01 20.25 1.36
N GLU A 148 -12.18 20.73 1.78
CA GLU A 148 -12.89 20.24 2.98
C GLU A 148 -13.71 18.98 2.72
N ASP A 149 -13.72 18.40 1.51
CA ASP A 149 -14.55 17.25 1.22
C ASP A 149 -14.08 16.01 2.00
N LEU A 150 -15.03 15.31 2.62
CA LEU A 150 -14.72 14.11 3.42
C LEU A 150 -14.26 12.92 2.57
N SER A 151 -14.56 12.92 1.27
CA SER A 151 -14.11 11.86 0.36
C SER A 151 -12.60 11.67 0.38
N HIS A 152 -11.83 12.75 0.59
CA HIS A 152 -10.36 12.67 0.65
C HIS A 152 -9.87 11.68 1.71
N PHE A 153 -10.61 11.51 2.80
CA PHE A 153 -10.23 10.61 3.90
C PHE A 153 -10.30 9.13 3.52
N THR A 154 -10.92 8.76 2.40
CA THR A 154 -10.84 7.38 1.90
C THR A 154 -9.40 7.00 1.53
N ASN A 155 -8.59 8.00 1.14
CA ASN A 155 -7.21 7.81 0.70
C ASN A 155 -6.16 8.54 1.59
N ARG A 156 -6.58 9.12 2.73
CA ARG A 156 -5.64 9.68 3.69
C ARG A 156 -5.06 8.61 4.59
N SER A 157 -3.73 8.54 4.62
CA SER A 157 -2.92 7.59 5.40
C SER A 157 -1.95 8.32 6.32
N PRO A 158 -1.33 7.65 7.33
CA PRO A 158 -0.36 8.29 8.22
C PRO A 158 0.89 8.82 7.51
N TYR A 159 1.29 8.15 6.45
CA TYR A 159 2.49 8.44 5.67
C TYR A 159 2.19 8.36 4.18
N PRO A 160 2.95 9.07 3.32
CA PRO A 160 2.90 8.82 1.87
C PRO A 160 3.10 7.33 1.61
N THR A 161 2.15 6.69 0.95
CA THR A 161 2.13 5.24 0.81
C THR A 161 1.66 4.84 -0.59
N ILE A 162 2.47 4.06 -1.30
CA ILE A 162 2.07 3.39 -2.54
C ILE A 162 1.76 1.94 -2.21
N HIS A 163 0.58 1.49 -2.59
CA HIS A 163 0.07 0.16 -2.32
C HIS A 163 0.15 -0.71 -3.57
N LEU A 164 0.91 -1.79 -3.49
CA LEU A 164 1.00 -2.78 -4.57
C LEU A 164 -0.08 -3.84 -4.37
N LEU A 165 -0.97 -3.97 -5.33
CA LEU A 165 -2.12 -4.89 -5.32
C LEU A 165 -1.95 -5.93 -6.43
N ARG A 166 -2.14 -7.21 -6.11
CA ARG A 166 -2.18 -8.28 -7.13
C ARG A 166 -3.52 -8.21 -7.89
N GLN A 167 -3.46 -8.01 -9.20
CA GLN A 167 -4.65 -7.93 -10.06
C GLN A 167 -5.56 -9.17 -9.94
N ALA A 168 -4.97 -10.36 -9.89
CA ALA A 168 -5.74 -11.59 -9.76
C ALA A 168 -6.54 -11.66 -8.46
N GLN A 169 -6.00 -11.16 -7.34
CA GLN A 169 -6.71 -11.13 -6.06
C GLN A 169 -7.79 -10.05 -6.04
N MET A 170 -7.53 -8.89 -6.63
CA MET A 170 -8.54 -7.85 -6.80
C MET A 170 -9.73 -8.36 -7.61
N THR A 171 -9.47 -9.04 -8.73
CA THR A 171 -10.50 -9.66 -9.57
C THR A 171 -11.32 -10.68 -8.77
N LYS A 172 -10.67 -11.56 -7.99
CA LYS A 172 -11.37 -12.53 -7.13
C LYS A 172 -12.24 -11.85 -6.07
N ALA A 173 -11.74 -10.80 -5.41
CA ALA A 173 -12.49 -10.07 -4.38
C ALA A 173 -13.70 -9.35 -4.97
N LEU A 174 -13.54 -8.69 -6.11
CA LEU A 174 -14.61 -7.95 -6.79
C LEU A 174 -15.64 -8.87 -7.45
N ALA A 175 -15.32 -10.12 -7.77
CA ALA A 175 -16.28 -11.08 -8.35
C ALA A 175 -17.50 -11.35 -7.45
N HIS A 176 -17.40 -11.06 -6.15
CA HIS A 176 -18.48 -11.21 -5.17
C HIS A 176 -19.19 -9.88 -4.84
N VAL A 177 -18.76 -8.78 -5.44
CA VAL A 177 -19.36 -7.45 -5.28
C VAL A 177 -20.33 -7.23 -6.44
N ALA A 178 -21.60 -6.95 -6.12
CA ALA A 178 -22.66 -6.81 -7.14
C ALA A 178 -22.40 -5.61 -8.07
N ASP A 179 -21.88 -4.52 -7.52
CA ASP A 179 -21.53 -3.30 -8.26
C ASP A 179 -20.21 -2.72 -7.70
N PRO A 180 -19.06 -3.03 -8.30
CA PRO A 180 -17.78 -2.49 -7.87
C PRO A 180 -17.66 -0.97 -7.99
N GLU A 181 -18.40 -0.34 -8.92
CA GLU A 181 -18.38 1.12 -9.11
C GLU A 181 -19.08 1.83 -7.94
N GLN A 182 -20.01 1.15 -7.27
CA GLN A 182 -20.71 1.68 -6.11
C GLN A 182 -19.84 1.79 -4.85
N ILE A 183 -18.74 1.02 -4.75
CA ILE A 183 -17.86 1.01 -3.56
C ILE A 183 -17.41 2.44 -3.19
N PHE A 184 -17.00 3.22 -4.16
CA PHE A 184 -16.55 4.60 -3.93
C PHE A 184 -17.68 5.49 -3.38
N ALA A 185 -18.88 5.40 -3.95
CA ALA A 185 -20.04 6.16 -3.50
C ALA A 185 -20.46 5.74 -2.08
N ASP A 186 -20.45 4.46 -1.77
CA ASP A 186 -20.76 3.92 -0.43
C ASP A 186 -19.73 4.37 0.61
N ASN A 187 -18.46 4.45 0.24
CA ASN A 187 -17.41 4.97 1.09
C ASN A 187 -17.63 6.45 1.44
N ILE A 188 -17.95 7.27 0.44
CA ILE A 188 -18.28 8.69 0.65
C ILE A 188 -19.51 8.82 1.57
N GLU A 189 -20.56 8.05 1.32
CA GLU A 189 -21.77 8.05 2.15
C GLU A 189 -21.45 7.66 3.60
N THR A 190 -20.60 6.65 3.81
CA THR A 190 -20.14 6.20 5.12
C THR A 190 -19.44 7.32 5.88
N LEU A 191 -18.48 8.02 5.24
CA LEU A 191 -17.76 9.12 5.86
C LEU A 191 -18.69 10.31 6.17
N ASN A 192 -19.61 10.64 5.28
CA ASN A 192 -20.59 11.69 5.49
C ASN A 192 -21.54 11.39 6.66
N LYS A 193 -21.99 10.14 6.81
CA LYS A 193 -22.81 9.70 7.95
C LYS A 193 -22.08 9.79 9.29
N LEU A 194 -20.78 9.47 9.31
CA LEU A 194 -19.94 9.60 10.50
C LEU A 194 -19.73 11.05 10.90
N GLY A 195 -19.62 11.95 9.92
CA GLY A 195 -19.35 13.36 10.11
C GLY A 195 -17.89 13.68 10.41
N ARG A 196 -17.49 14.90 10.07
CA ARG A 196 -16.10 15.40 10.12
C ARG A 196 -15.39 15.09 11.43
N GLN A 197 -15.98 15.44 12.57
CA GLN A 197 -15.33 15.27 13.87
C GLN A 197 -14.92 13.80 14.14
N LYS A 198 -15.78 12.85 13.78
CA LYS A 198 -15.49 11.42 13.96
C LYS A 198 -14.43 10.94 12.98
N VAL A 199 -14.53 11.33 11.71
CA VAL A 199 -13.54 10.97 10.67
C VAL A 199 -12.15 11.49 11.06
N GLU A 200 -12.02 12.77 11.44
CA GLU A 200 -10.75 13.36 11.89
C GLU A 200 -10.20 12.71 13.17
N SER A 201 -11.06 12.17 14.04
CA SER A 201 -10.60 11.42 15.21
C SER A 201 -9.99 10.06 14.86
N LEU A 202 -10.45 9.44 13.78
CA LEU A 202 -9.92 8.18 13.26
C LEU A 202 -8.70 8.37 12.38
N CYS A 203 -8.53 9.56 11.80
CA CYS A 203 -7.44 9.90 10.87
C CYS A 203 -6.77 11.24 11.31
N PRO A 204 -6.10 11.28 12.47
CA PRO A 204 -5.57 12.52 13.05
C PRO A 204 -4.43 13.15 12.24
N TRP A 205 -3.81 12.41 11.36
CA TRP A 205 -2.76 12.85 10.43
C TRP A 205 -3.32 13.57 9.19
N GLY A 206 -4.59 13.42 8.86
CA GLY A 206 -5.24 13.98 7.67
C GLY A 206 -5.82 15.41 7.88
N LYS A 207 -5.15 16.26 8.69
CA LYS A 207 -5.59 17.63 8.99
C LYS A 207 -4.88 18.64 8.12
#